data_93ab44e6d126e541af9fb09d643bcd29
#
_entry.id   93ab44e6d126e541af9fb09d643bcd29
#
_cell.length_a   1.000
_cell.length_b   1.000
_cell.length_c   1.000
_cell.angle_alpha   90.00
_cell.angle_beta   90.00
_cell.angle_gamma   90.00
#
_symmetry.space_group_name_H-M   'P 1'
#
loop_
_entity.id
_entity.type
_entity.pdbx_description
1 polymer ?
#
loop_
_entity_poly.entity_id
_entity_poly.type
_entity_poly.pdbx_seq_one_letter_code
_entity_poly.pdbx_strand_id
1 'polypeptide(L)'
;HIIKQVGEYAVALRAAESLLRDAARVFDQHELDPENKELQDELILSVATARAHSDSASLKISSDIFSLLGASSSLNKWNLDRFWRNARVHTTHDPIRWRLHHVGNYYLNGVDPGEYTAILNAKQAEGATKK
;
A
#
# COMPACT_ATOMS: atom_id res chain seq x y z
N HIS A 1 -28.10 -6.01 -4.88
CA HIS A 1 -27.16 -4.89 -4.61
C HIS A 1 -26.13 -5.29 -3.55
N ILE A 2 -26.53 -5.75 -2.37
CA ILE A 2 -25.64 -6.17 -1.27
C ILE A 2 -24.68 -7.28 -1.70
N ILE A 3 -25.17 -8.32 -2.36
CA ILE A 3 -24.34 -9.45 -2.82
C ILE A 3 -23.21 -8.96 -3.76
N LYS A 4 -23.54 -8.09 -4.70
CA LYS A 4 -22.54 -7.51 -5.61
C LYS A 4 -21.46 -6.73 -4.84
N GLN A 5 -21.86 -5.89 -3.90
CA GLN A 5 -20.96 -5.06 -3.12
C GLN A 5 -20.04 -5.89 -2.22
N VAL A 6 -20.56 -6.91 -1.57
CA VAL A 6 -19.75 -7.88 -0.81
C VAL A 6 -18.77 -8.62 -1.73
N GLY A 7 -19.20 -8.99 -2.95
CA GLY A 7 -18.33 -9.57 -3.97
C GLY A 7 -17.17 -8.65 -4.37
N GLU A 8 -17.44 -7.36 -4.58
CA GLU A 8 -16.41 -6.36 -4.87
C GLU A 8 -15.38 -6.23 -3.74
N TYR A 9 -15.83 -6.25 -2.47
CA TYR A 9 -14.91 -6.23 -1.32
C TYR A 9 -14.07 -7.50 -1.22
N ALA A 10 -14.68 -8.67 -1.46
CA ALA A 10 -13.98 -9.94 -1.44
C ALA A 10 -12.89 -10.00 -2.54
N VAL A 11 -13.18 -9.51 -3.74
CA VAL A 11 -12.21 -9.42 -4.83
C VAL A 11 -11.06 -8.48 -4.47
N ALA A 12 -11.35 -7.29 -3.94
CA ALA A 12 -10.34 -6.33 -3.53
C ALA A 12 -9.43 -6.89 -2.42
N LEU A 13 -10.00 -7.59 -1.43
CA LEU A 13 -9.25 -8.22 -0.35
C LEU A 13 -8.34 -9.34 -0.87
N ARG A 14 -8.86 -10.22 -1.73
CA ARG A 14 -8.06 -11.31 -2.33
C ARG A 14 -6.92 -10.78 -3.18
N ALA A 15 -7.14 -9.69 -3.92
CA ALA A 15 -6.08 -9.03 -4.67
C ALA A 15 -4.99 -8.47 -3.74
N ALA A 16 -5.37 -7.80 -2.64
CA ALA A 16 -4.43 -7.31 -1.65
C ALA A 16 -3.59 -8.43 -1.01
N GLU A 17 -4.22 -9.55 -0.63
CA GLU A 17 -3.52 -10.71 -0.07
C GLU A 17 -2.56 -11.34 -1.09
N SER A 18 -2.97 -11.44 -2.36
CA SER A 18 -2.14 -12.01 -3.41
C SER A 18 -0.89 -11.15 -3.69
N LEU A 19 -1.06 -9.82 -3.73
CA LEU A 19 0.05 -8.88 -3.90
C LEU A 19 1.01 -8.91 -2.71
N LEU A 20 0.48 -9.04 -1.49
CA LEU A 20 1.31 -9.16 -0.29
C LEU A 20 2.12 -10.45 -0.29
N ARG A 21 1.52 -11.58 -0.66
CA ARG A 21 2.21 -12.87 -0.78
C ARG A 21 3.29 -12.83 -1.86
N ASP A 22 3.02 -12.16 -2.99
CA ASP A 22 4.02 -11.98 -4.04
C ASP A 22 5.20 -11.14 -3.55
N ALA A 23 4.95 -10.03 -2.87
CA ALA A 23 6.01 -9.22 -2.28
C ALA A 23 6.84 -10.00 -1.25
N ALA A 24 6.20 -10.83 -0.41
CA ALA A 24 6.90 -11.70 0.54
C ALA A 24 7.78 -12.74 -0.17
N ARG A 25 7.28 -13.35 -1.25
CA ARG A 25 8.05 -14.31 -2.07
C ARG A 25 9.29 -13.65 -2.69
N VAL A 26 9.14 -12.45 -3.23
CA VAL A 26 10.27 -11.70 -3.80
C VAL A 26 11.27 -11.32 -2.71
N PHE A 27 10.78 -10.94 -1.53
CA PHE A 27 11.63 -10.67 -0.37
C PHE A 27 12.49 -11.89 0.01
N ASP A 28 11.89 -13.07 0.12
CA ASP A 28 12.61 -14.30 0.44
C ASP A 28 13.68 -14.62 -0.63
N GLN A 29 13.38 -14.38 -1.90
CA GLN A 29 14.37 -14.55 -2.98
C GLN A 29 15.52 -13.55 -2.88
N HIS A 30 15.22 -12.28 -2.57
CA HIS A 30 16.23 -11.24 -2.38
C HIS A 30 17.15 -11.55 -1.21
N GLU A 31 16.62 -12.08 -0.10
CA GLU A 31 17.43 -12.48 1.07
C GLU A 31 18.46 -13.58 0.73
N LEU A 32 18.18 -14.42 -0.26
CA LEU A 32 19.11 -15.47 -0.72
C LEU A 32 20.20 -14.94 -1.67
N ASP A 33 19.96 -13.79 -2.33
CA ASP A 33 20.88 -13.17 -3.27
C ASP A 33 20.79 -11.63 -3.19
N PRO A 34 21.27 -11.02 -2.08
CA PRO A 34 21.08 -9.60 -1.80
C PRO A 34 21.77 -8.66 -2.79
N GLU A 35 22.81 -9.12 -3.50
CA GLU A 35 23.54 -8.34 -4.49
C GLU A 35 22.87 -8.31 -5.87
N ASN A 36 21.79 -9.08 -6.03
CA ASN A 36 21.06 -9.16 -7.29
C ASN A 36 20.17 -7.93 -7.50
N LYS A 37 20.61 -7.06 -8.40
CA LYS A 37 19.95 -5.79 -8.69
C LYS A 37 18.52 -5.97 -9.23
N GLU A 38 18.27 -6.97 -10.04
CA GLU A 38 16.93 -7.25 -10.59
C GLU A 38 15.96 -7.67 -9.51
N LEU A 39 16.40 -8.50 -8.56
CA LEU A 39 15.59 -8.88 -7.39
C LEU A 39 15.32 -7.69 -6.45
N GLN A 40 16.30 -6.81 -6.30
CA GLN A 40 16.11 -5.59 -5.51
C GLN A 40 15.05 -4.68 -6.13
N ASP A 41 15.12 -4.46 -7.44
CA ASP A 41 14.14 -3.63 -8.15
C ASP A 41 12.74 -4.24 -8.10
N GLU A 42 12.64 -5.56 -8.32
CA GLU A 42 11.38 -6.29 -8.22
C GLU A 42 10.80 -6.23 -6.81
N LEU A 43 11.62 -6.32 -5.77
CA LEU A 43 11.19 -6.19 -4.38
C LEU A 43 10.58 -4.79 -4.13
N ILE A 44 11.24 -3.73 -4.55
CA ILE A 44 10.74 -2.37 -4.38
C ILE A 44 9.39 -2.19 -5.10
N LEU A 45 9.27 -2.68 -6.33
CA LEU A 45 8.05 -2.59 -7.11
C LEU A 45 6.91 -3.41 -6.53
N SER A 46 7.17 -4.66 -6.13
CA SER A 46 6.15 -5.54 -5.55
C SER A 46 5.63 -5.02 -4.22
N VAL A 47 6.50 -4.51 -3.35
CA VAL A 47 6.10 -3.85 -2.09
C VAL A 47 5.30 -2.58 -2.35
N ALA A 48 5.73 -1.73 -3.29
CA ALA A 48 5.00 -0.52 -3.64
C ALA A 48 3.61 -0.83 -4.20
N THR A 49 3.49 -1.84 -5.04
CA THR A 49 2.23 -2.29 -5.63
C THR A 49 1.29 -2.87 -4.58
N ALA A 50 1.78 -3.77 -3.71
CA ALA A 50 1.01 -4.33 -2.61
C ALA A 50 0.50 -3.24 -1.67
N ARG A 51 1.36 -2.29 -1.33
CA ARG A 51 1.01 -1.14 -0.49
C ARG A 51 -0.07 -0.27 -1.13
N ALA A 52 0.09 0.10 -2.40
CA ALA A 52 -0.85 0.94 -3.12
C ALA A 52 -2.26 0.36 -3.17
N HIS A 53 -2.35 -0.93 -3.49
CA HIS A 53 -3.63 -1.61 -3.56
C HIS A 53 -4.27 -1.80 -2.18
N SER A 54 -3.50 -2.21 -1.19
CA SER A 54 -3.98 -2.45 0.19
C SER A 54 -4.50 -1.17 0.84
N ASP A 55 -3.80 -0.05 0.65
CA ASP A 55 -4.23 1.26 1.15
C ASP A 55 -5.58 1.67 0.53
N SER A 56 -5.72 1.53 -0.78
CA SER A 56 -6.97 1.83 -1.49
C SER A 56 -8.12 0.91 -1.04
N ALA A 57 -7.87 -0.39 -0.97
CA ALA A 57 -8.88 -1.39 -0.58
C ALA A 57 -9.34 -1.18 0.87
N SER A 58 -8.40 -0.96 1.80
CA SER A 58 -8.72 -0.77 3.22
C SER A 58 -9.54 0.48 3.48
N LEU A 59 -9.21 1.61 2.84
CA LEU A 59 -9.98 2.84 2.95
C LEU A 59 -11.38 2.69 2.36
N LYS A 60 -11.47 2.09 1.16
CA LYS A 60 -12.75 1.88 0.49
C LYS A 60 -13.66 0.98 1.32
N ILE A 61 -13.18 -0.19 1.72
CA ILE A 61 -14.00 -1.16 2.46
C ILE A 61 -14.41 -0.59 3.82
N SER A 62 -13.48 -0.02 4.57
CA SER A 62 -13.77 0.51 5.91
C SER A 62 -14.69 1.73 5.91
N SER A 63 -14.76 2.47 4.80
CA SER A 63 -15.71 3.57 4.61
C SER A 63 -17.08 3.06 4.11
N ASP A 64 -17.10 2.24 3.07
CA ASP A 64 -18.30 1.84 2.37
C ASP A 64 -19.14 0.81 3.15
N ILE A 65 -18.53 0.06 4.08
CA ILE A 65 -19.23 -0.96 4.87
C ILE A 65 -20.42 -0.42 5.65
N PHE A 66 -20.39 0.85 6.07
CA PHE A 66 -21.48 1.51 6.76
C PHE A 66 -22.76 1.58 5.90
N SER A 67 -22.60 1.70 4.59
CA SER A 67 -23.74 1.69 3.65
C SER A 67 -24.46 0.34 3.62
N LEU A 68 -23.76 -0.76 3.87
CA LEU A 68 -24.34 -2.10 3.97
C LEU A 68 -24.98 -2.37 5.32
N LEU A 69 -24.35 -1.87 6.38
CA LEU A 69 -24.78 -2.15 7.76
C LEU A 69 -25.85 -1.17 8.26
N GLY A 70 -26.10 -0.08 7.55
CA GLY A 70 -27.07 0.95 7.90
C GLY A 70 -26.58 1.92 8.98
N ALA A 71 -27.37 2.96 9.25
CA ALA A 71 -27.00 4.07 10.13
C ALA A 71 -26.64 3.64 11.57
N SER A 72 -27.26 2.56 12.08
CA SER A 72 -26.96 2.05 13.41
C SER A 72 -25.52 1.54 13.58
N SER A 73 -24.82 1.23 12.48
CA SER A 73 -23.44 0.81 12.50
C SER A 73 -22.47 1.92 12.90
N SER A 74 -22.86 3.19 12.79
CA SER A 74 -22.07 4.35 13.20
C SER A 74 -22.12 4.66 14.71
N LEU A 75 -22.91 3.91 15.48
CA LEU A 75 -22.98 4.10 16.93
C LEU A 75 -21.67 3.72 17.62
N ASN A 76 -21.25 4.52 18.58
CA ASN A 76 -20.00 4.33 19.34
C ASN A 76 -19.85 2.95 19.98
N LYS A 77 -20.96 2.31 20.36
CA LYS A 77 -20.93 0.96 20.98
C LYS A 77 -20.30 -0.10 20.09
N TRP A 78 -20.36 0.07 18.76
CA TRP A 78 -19.75 -0.86 17.80
C TRP A 78 -18.29 -0.52 17.47
N ASN A 79 -17.91 0.75 17.62
CA ASN A 79 -16.55 1.26 17.36
C ASN A 79 -15.99 0.81 15.99
N LEU A 80 -16.84 0.74 14.96
CA LEU A 80 -16.44 0.29 13.62
C LEU A 80 -15.59 1.32 12.88
N ASP A 81 -15.74 2.60 13.20
CA ASP A 81 -14.96 3.71 12.64
C ASP A 81 -13.46 3.59 12.94
N ARG A 82 -13.07 2.80 13.95
CA ARG A 82 -11.65 2.51 14.25
C ARG A 82 -10.91 1.91 13.05
N PHE A 83 -11.57 1.09 12.25
CA PHE A 83 -10.94 0.46 11.07
C PHE A 83 -10.62 1.50 10.01
N TRP A 84 -11.53 2.43 9.74
CA TRP A 84 -11.27 3.55 8.83
C TRP A 84 -10.20 4.49 9.39
N ARG A 85 -10.24 4.85 10.67
CA ARG A 85 -9.23 5.72 11.28
C ARG A 85 -7.84 5.11 11.19
N ASN A 86 -7.70 3.82 11.51
CA ASN A 86 -6.43 3.11 11.41
C ASN A 86 -5.90 3.05 9.97
N ALA A 87 -6.77 2.72 9.02
CA ALA A 87 -6.40 2.73 7.60
C ALA A 87 -5.97 4.13 7.15
N ARG A 88 -6.69 5.17 7.56
CA ARG A 88 -6.36 6.56 7.18
C ARG A 88 -5.01 7.00 7.75
N VAL A 89 -4.72 6.72 9.00
CA VAL A 89 -3.42 7.04 9.62
C VAL A 89 -2.29 6.33 8.85
N HIS A 90 -2.47 5.06 8.51
CA HIS A 90 -1.48 4.30 7.75
C HIS A 90 -1.20 4.92 6.37
N THR A 91 -2.24 5.36 5.64
CA THR A 91 -2.11 5.96 4.31
C THR A 91 -1.51 7.37 4.31
N THR A 92 -1.54 8.07 5.44
CA THR A 92 -1.01 9.44 5.57
C THR A 92 0.40 9.49 6.14
N HIS A 93 0.84 8.45 6.84
CA HIS A 93 2.19 8.36 7.39
C HIS A 93 3.26 8.29 6.27
N ASP A 94 3.00 7.52 5.22
CA ASP A 94 3.83 7.44 4.02
C ASP A 94 2.91 7.57 2.79
N PRO A 95 2.78 8.78 2.22
CA PRO A 95 1.75 9.07 1.24
C PRO A 95 1.84 8.19 -0.01
N ILE A 96 0.74 7.49 -0.30
CA ILE A 96 0.61 6.53 -1.40
C ILE A 96 0.96 7.10 -2.77
N ARG A 97 0.75 8.42 -2.98
CA ARG A 97 1.06 9.11 -4.23
C ARG A 97 2.51 8.92 -4.67
N TRP A 98 3.44 8.83 -3.72
CA TRP A 98 4.85 8.63 -4.01
C TRP A 98 5.13 7.20 -4.47
N ARG A 99 4.43 6.21 -3.90
CA ARG A 99 4.54 4.81 -4.35
C ARG A 99 4.03 4.65 -5.78
N LEU A 100 2.87 5.23 -6.09
CA LEU A 100 2.32 5.24 -7.44
C LEU A 100 3.22 6.00 -8.42
N HIS A 101 3.83 7.11 -8.00
CA HIS A 101 4.79 7.84 -8.82
C HIS A 101 6.01 6.98 -9.16
N HIS A 102 6.57 6.24 -8.20
CA HIS A 102 7.70 5.35 -8.44
C HIS A 102 7.38 4.24 -9.42
N VAL A 103 6.27 3.55 -9.20
CA VAL A 103 5.81 2.48 -10.09
C VAL A 103 5.58 3.02 -11.50
N GLY A 104 4.86 4.14 -11.62
CA GLY A 104 4.61 4.78 -12.91
C GLY A 104 5.89 5.22 -13.63
N ASN A 105 6.84 5.79 -12.91
CA ASN A 105 8.10 6.26 -13.48
C ASN A 105 9.01 5.12 -13.95
N TYR A 106 8.98 3.99 -13.26
CA TYR A 106 9.67 2.78 -13.71
C TYR A 106 9.08 2.28 -15.05
N TYR A 107 7.76 2.08 -15.11
CA TYR A 107 7.12 1.54 -16.32
C TYR A 107 7.09 2.48 -17.52
N LEU A 108 6.98 3.79 -17.27
CA LEU A 108 6.88 4.79 -18.32
C LEU A 108 8.26 5.26 -18.83
N ASN A 109 9.19 5.48 -17.92
CA ASN A 109 10.45 6.14 -18.20
C ASN A 109 11.69 5.25 -17.95
N GLY A 110 11.50 4.03 -17.45
CA GLY A 110 12.60 3.12 -17.13
C GLY A 110 13.49 3.60 -15.97
N VAL A 111 12.98 4.47 -15.09
CA VAL A 111 13.73 4.97 -13.94
C VAL A 111 13.85 3.87 -12.89
N ASP A 112 15.07 3.61 -12.47
CA ASP A 112 15.41 2.63 -11.45
C ASP A 112 14.67 2.91 -10.12
N PRO A 113 13.91 1.97 -9.57
CA PRO A 113 13.17 2.16 -8.31
C PRO A 113 14.09 2.45 -7.12
N GLY A 114 15.30 1.87 -7.10
CA GLY A 114 16.27 2.05 -6.03
C GLY A 114 16.90 3.44 -6.03
N GLU A 115 17.12 4.02 -7.19
CA GLU A 115 17.71 5.36 -7.35
C GLU A 115 16.85 6.44 -6.70
N TYR A 116 15.55 6.37 -6.85
CA TYR A 116 14.63 7.32 -6.22
C TYR A 116 14.63 7.21 -4.69
N THR A 117 14.72 6.02 -4.15
CA THR A 117 14.82 5.80 -2.70
C THR A 117 16.11 6.41 -2.14
N ALA A 118 17.21 6.28 -2.86
CA ALA A 118 18.50 6.92 -2.51
C ALA A 118 18.39 8.45 -2.49
N ILE A 119 17.72 9.07 -3.46
CA ILE A 119 17.49 10.51 -3.52
C ILE A 119 16.65 11.00 -2.33
N LEU A 120 15.59 10.28 -1.96
CA LEU A 120 14.78 10.63 -0.80
C LEU A 120 15.57 10.56 0.51
N ASN A 121 16.35 9.50 0.71
CA ASN A 121 17.17 9.31 1.89
C ASN A 121 18.23 10.40 2.01
N ALA A 122 18.88 10.80 0.91
CA ALA A 122 19.84 11.90 0.87
C ALA A 122 19.20 13.23 1.27
N LYS A 123 18.00 13.56 0.75
CA LYS A 123 17.28 14.79 1.11
C LYS A 123 16.85 14.83 2.58
N GLN A 124 16.47 13.68 3.16
CA GLN A 124 16.14 13.60 4.57
C GLN A 124 17.36 13.80 5.47
N ALA A 125 18.51 13.25 5.10
CA ALA A 125 19.76 13.44 5.81
C ALA A 125 20.22 14.91 5.80
N GLU A 126 20.11 15.61 4.67
CA GLU A 126 20.42 17.05 4.54
C GLU A 126 19.48 17.92 5.37
N GLY A 127 18.19 17.57 5.44
CA GLY A 127 17.20 18.27 6.27
C GLY A 127 17.40 18.09 7.77
N ALA A 128 17.97 16.96 8.20
CA ALA A 128 18.28 16.68 9.61
C ALA A 128 19.53 17.41 10.09
N THR A 129 20.47 17.76 9.20
CA THR A 129 21.72 18.46 9.53
C THR A 129 21.51 19.97 9.66
N LYS A 130 20.35 20.51 9.27
CA LYS A 130 20.01 21.95 9.32
C LYS A 130 19.15 22.37 10.51
N LYS A 131 18.93 21.50 11.47
CA LYS A 131 18.30 21.78 12.77
C LYS A 131 19.34 21.71 13.87
#